data_bd87f7da4fa8dcb7f4e89eb0eeae709c
#
_entry.id   bd87f7da4fa8dcb7f4e89eb0eeae709c
#
_cell.length_a   1.000
_cell.length_b   1.000
_cell.length_c   1.000
_cell.angle_alpha   90.00
_cell.angle_beta   90.00
_cell.angle_gamma   90.00
#
_symmetry.space_group_name_H-M   'P 1'
#
loop_
_entity.id
_entity.type
_entity.pdbx_description
1 polymer ?
#
loop_
_entity_poly.entity_id
_entity_poly.type
_entity_poly.pdbx_seq_one_letter_code
_entity_poly.pdbx_strand_id
1 'polypeptide(L)'
;MRTFIFAVAAIVAASWTIDQTLAADRIPAFDIARNCGAEVASAGIEKVAGCTKDETDAKNELDKRWPESGASDKQACVGESSIGGAQSYVELLTCLEMFSGEFLASRRQIQ
;
A
#
# COMPACT_ATOMS: atom_id res chain seq x y z
N MET A 1 50.83 33.68 -24.40
CA MET A 1 49.87 33.63 -23.27
C MET A 1 48.59 32.98 -23.77
N ARG A 2 48.38 31.76 -23.40
CA ARG A 2 47.15 31.02 -23.75
C ARG A 2 46.28 30.98 -22.52
N THR A 3 45.18 31.70 -22.57
CA THR A 3 44.17 31.74 -21.52
C THR A 3 43.28 30.52 -21.68
N PHE A 4 43.37 29.55 -20.78
CA PHE A 4 42.47 28.43 -20.72
C PHE A 4 41.22 28.85 -19.94
N ILE A 5 40.10 28.98 -20.64
CA ILE A 5 38.80 29.19 -20.03
C ILE A 5 38.27 27.82 -19.64
N PHE A 6 38.31 27.51 -18.36
CA PHE A 6 37.62 26.34 -17.83
C PHE A 6 36.10 26.65 -17.76
N ALA A 7 35.38 26.08 -18.68
CA ALA A 7 33.93 26.07 -18.58
C ALA A 7 33.54 25.07 -17.48
N VAL A 8 33.09 25.57 -16.33
CA VAL A 8 32.52 24.76 -15.28
C VAL A 8 31.10 24.41 -15.73
N ALA A 9 30.93 23.18 -16.20
CA ALA A 9 29.60 22.64 -16.44
C ALA A 9 28.94 22.36 -15.07
N ALA A 10 28.03 23.23 -14.68
CA ALA A 10 27.17 22.97 -13.54
C ALA A 10 26.18 21.82 -13.91
N ILE A 11 26.49 20.64 -13.43
CA ILE A 11 25.56 19.50 -13.49
C ILE A 11 24.45 19.82 -12.49
N VAL A 12 23.34 20.31 -12.99
CA VAL A 12 22.10 20.37 -12.22
C VAL A 12 21.62 18.93 -12.08
N ALA A 13 21.99 18.30 -10.99
CA ALA A 13 21.36 17.07 -10.56
C ALA A 13 19.90 17.43 -10.21
N ALA A 14 19.01 17.26 -11.16
CA ALA A 14 17.58 17.32 -10.89
C ALA A 14 17.28 16.23 -9.87
N SER A 15 17.09 16.62 -8.63
CA SER A 15 16.68 15.76 -7.56
C SER A 15 15.27 15.27 -7.86
N TRP A 16 15.17 14.09 -8.41
CA TRP A 16 13.90 13.38 -8.59
C TRP A 16 13.46 12.83 -7.22
N THR A 17 13.36 13.70 -6.24
CA THR A 17 12.68 13.37 -4.98
C THR A 17 11.19 13.52 -5.19
N ILE A 18 10.66 12.73 -6.13
CA ILE A 18 9.25 12.72 -6.38
C ILE A 18 8.58 11.84 -5.32
N ASP A 19 7.83 12.49 -4.50
CA ASP A 19 6.49 12.12 -4.05
C ASP A 19 6.24 10.71 -3.53
N GLN A 20 7.23 10.01 -3.01
CA GLN A 20 6.95 8.81 -2.23
C GLN A 20 6.20 9.14 -0.93
N THR A 21 6.33 10.36 -0.43
CA THR A 21 5.61 10.84 0.74
C THR A 21 4.12 11.06 0.47
N LEU A 22 3.74 11.56 -0.70
CA LEU A 22 2.33 11.76 -1.05
C LEU A 22 1.58 10.45 -1.30
N ALA A 23 2.24 9.42 -1.83
CA ALA A 23 1.65 8.10 -2.01
C ALA A 23 1.35 7.40 -0.67
N ALA A 24 2.16 7.66 0.38
CA ALA A 24 1.94 7.12 1.71
C ALA A 24 0.87 7.88 2.51
N ASP A 25 0.52 9.12 2.12
CA ASP A 25 -0.47 9.92 2.83
C ASP A 25 -1.92 9.52 2.53
N ARG A 26 -2.13 8.74 1.49
CA ARG A 26 -3.46 8.30 1.07
C ARG A 26 -3.52 6.79 0.93
N ILE A 27 -4.68 6.23 1.26
CA ILE A 27 -4.97 4.84 0.96
C ILE A 27 -4.99 4.67 -0.56
N PRO A 28 -4.27 3.68 -1.10
CA PRO A 28 -4.29 3.42 -2.53
C PRO A 28 -5.69 3.01 -3.01
N ALA A 29 -6.04 3.39 -4.23
CA ALA A 29 -7.30 2.99 -4.85
C ALA A 29 -7.12 1.63 -5.54
N PHE A 30 -7.61 0.57 -4.92
CA PHE A 30 -7.65 -0.76 -5.51
C PHE A 30 -9.00 -1.02 -6.17
N ASP A 31 -9.00 -1.73 -7.28
CA ASP A 31 -10.22 -2.16 -7.96
C ASP A 31 -10.72 -3.47 -7.33
N ILE A 32 -11.62 -3.33 -6.36
CA ILE A 32 -12.18 -4.47 -5.61
C ILE A 32 -12.92 -5.44 -6.55
N ALA A 33 -13.75 -4.93 -7.43
CA ALA A 33 -14.53 -5.75 -8.35
C ALA A 33 -13.64 -6.60 -9.26
N ARG A 34 -12.62 -5.99 -9.82
CA ARG A 34 -11.65 -6.69 -10.67
C ARG A 34 -10.85 -7.73 -9.90
N ASN A 35 -10.36 -7.36 -8.73
CA ASN A 35 -9.54 -8.25 -7.91
C ASN A 35 -10.33 -9.43 -7.38
N CYS A 36 -11.53 -9.21 -6.85
CA CYS A 36 -12.41 -10.28 -6.41
C CYS A 36 -12.89 -11.16 -7.57
N GLY A 37 -13.16 -10.58 -8.74
CA GLY A 37 -13.50 -11.33 -9.93
C GLY A 37 -12.37 -12.24 -10.41
N ALA A 38 -11.13 -11.77 -10.37
CA ALA A 38 -9.96 -12.57 -10.75
C ALA A 38 -9.68 -13.71 -9.77
N GLU A 39 -9.77 -13.45 -8.46
CA GLU A 39 -9.50 -14.46 -7.42
C GLU A 39 -10.51 -15.60 -7.40
N VAL A 40 -11.76 -15.30 -7.67
CA VAL A 40 -12.87 -16.25 -7.52
C VAL A 40 -13.59 -16.58 -8.82
N ALA A 41 -12.99 -16.28 -9.96
CA ALA A 41 -13.58 -16.52 -11.30
C ALA A 41 -14.09 -17.94 -11.51
N SER A 42 -13.51 -18.93 -10.83
CA SER A 42 -13.93 -20.33 -10.87
C SER A 42 -14.77 -20.77 -9.68
N ALA A 43 -15.05 -19.89 -8.71
CA ALA A 43 -15.58 -20.27 -7.41
C ALA A 43 -17.06 -19.90 -7.18
N GLY A 44 -17.67 -19.13 -8.11
CA GLY A 44 -19.09 -18.75 -8.08
C GLY A 44 -19.39 -17.38 -7.47
N ILE A 45 -20.60 -16.89 -7.71
CA ILE A 45 -21.04 -15.53 -7.35
C ILE A 45 -21.03 -15.28 -5.84
N GLU A 46 -21.36 -16.28 -5.03
CA GLU A 46 -21.40 -16.15 -3.58
C GLU A 46 -20.01 -15.82 -2.99
N LYS A 47 -18.97 -16.40 -3.55
CA LYS A 47 -17.58 -16.11 -3.14
C LYS A 47 -17.10 -14.75 -3.63
N VAL A 48 -17.57 -14.28 -4.78
CA VAL A 48 -17.33 -12.91 -5.25
C VAL A 48 -17.97 -11.90 -4.29
N ALA A 49 -19.19 -12.11 -3.86
CA ALA A 49 -19.86 -11.24 -2.91
C ALA A 49 -19.16 -11.21 -1.55
N GLY A 50 -18.71 -12.37 -1.06
CA GLY A 50 -17.91 -12.48 0.17
C GLY A 50 -16.59 -11.73 0.07
N CYS A 51 -15.84 -11.93 -1.01
CA CYS A 51 -14.61 -11.20 -1.28
C CYS A 51 -14.85 -9.69 -1.32
N THR A 52 -15.86 -9.23 -2.05
CA THR A 52 -16.20 -7.80 -2.16
C THR A 52 -16.53 -7.20 -0.80
N LYS A 53 -17.27 -7.93 0.04
CA LYS A 53 -17.58 -7.50 1.40
C LYS A 53 -16.32 -7.38 2.25
N ASP A 54 -15.46 -8.39 2.24
CA ASP A 54 -14.22 -8.40 3.04
C ASP A 54 -13.28 -7.29 2.62
N GLU A 55 -13.11 -7.06 1.32
CA GLU A 55 -12.31 -5.97 0.78
C GLU A 55 -12.87 -4.58 1.14
N THR A 56 -14.18 -4.43 1.06
CA THR A 56 -14.86 -3.17 1.43
C THR A 56 -14.75 -2.89 2.93
N ASP A 57 -14.95 -3.90 3.76
CA ASP A 57 -14.80 -3.78 5.21
C ASP A 57 -13.36 -3.43 5.60
N ALA A 58 -12.38 -4.07 4.97
CA ALA A 58 -10.96 -3.78 5.17
C ALA A 58 -10.62 -2.34 4.77
N LYS A 59 -11.12 -1.87 3.63
CA LYS A 59 -10.94 -0.48 3.19
C LYS A 59 -11.51 0.51 4.20
N ASN A 60 -12.70 0.26 4.69
CA ASN A 60 -13.36 1.12 5.69
C ASN A 60 -12.57 1.16 7.00
N GLU A 61 -12.01 0.05 7.42
CA GLU A 61 -11.14 -0.02 8.59
C GLU A 61 -9.81 0.70 8.38
N LEU A 62 -9.23 0.58 7.19
CA LEU A 62 -8.03 1.32 6.79
C LEU A 62 -8.28 2.83 6.82
N ASP A 63 -9.44 3.30 6.37
CA ASP A 63 -9.79 4.73 6.41
C ASP A 63 -9.72 5.30 7.84
N LYS A 64 -10.13 4.51 8.83
CA LYS A 64 -10.10 4.90 10.24
C LYS A 64 -8.68 4.90 10.82
N ARG A 65 -7.86 3.93 10.44
CA ARG A 65 -6.53 3.70 11.02
C ARG A 65 -5.40 4.40 10.28
N TRP A 66 -5.64 4.80 9.04
CA TRP A 66 -4.60 5.35 8.19
C TRP A 66 -3.88 6.55 8.79
N PRO A 67 -4.57 7.53 9.37
CA PRO A 67 -3.89 8.68 9.99
C PRO A 67 -2.97 8.31 11.16
N GLU A 68 -3.25 7.20 11.83
CA GLU A 68 -2.51 6.74 13.01
C GLU A 68 -1.34 5.83 12.67
N SER A 69 -1.30 5.30 11.44
CA SER A 69 -0.23 4.40 11.00
C SER A 69 1.04 5.16 10.64
N GLY A 70 2.19 4.61 10.98
CA GLY A 70 3.49 5.20 10.64
C GLY A 70 3.75 5.26 9.14
N ALA A 71 4.42 6.32 8.68
CA ALA A 71 4.71 6.53 7.26
C ALA A 71 5.53 5.39 6.63
N SER A 72 6.52 4.87 7.36
CA SER A 72 7.35 3.75 6.88
C SER A 72 6.56 2.45 6.77
N ASP A 73 5.66 2.18 7.71
CA ASP A 73 4.80 0.99 7.70
C ASP A 73 3.80 1.05 6.55
N LYS A 74 3.19 2.22 6.32
CA LYS A 74 2.32 2.46 5.16
C LYS A 74 3.04 2.18 3.85
N GLN A 75 4.24 2.71 3.69
CA GLN A 75 5.04 2.53 2.47
C GLN A 75 5.40 1.07 2.24
N ALA A 76 5.87 0.37 3.27
CA ALA A 76 6.21 -1.04 3.19
C ALA A 76 4.98 -1.89 2.85
N CYS A 77 3.86 -1.67 3.53
CA CYS A 77 2.64 -2.45 3.33
C CYS A 77 1.97 -2.19 1.98
N VAL A 78 1.98 -0.95 1.49
CA VAL A 78 1.50 -0.63 0.13
C VAL A 78 2.36 -1.33 -0.91
N GLY A 79 3.69 -1.35 -0.72
CA GLY A 79 4.60 -2.07 -1.59
C GLY A 79 4.31 -3.57 -1.63
N GLU A 80 4.14 -4.21 -0.48
CA GLU A 80 3.84 -5.65 -0.39
C GLU A 80 2.47 -6.01 -0.98
N SER A 81 1.44 -5.22 -0.71
CA SER A 81 0.08 -5.47 -1.24
C SER A 81 -0.04 -5.30 -2.75
N SER A 82 0.98 -4.75 -3.40
CA SER A 82 1.04 -4.55 -4.85
C SER A 82 1.85 -5.62 -5.58
N ILE A 83 2.51 -6.51 -4.85
CA ILE A 83 3.31 -7.60 -5.44
C ILE A 83 2.38 -8.70 -5.96
N GLY A 84 2.67 -9.20 -7.17
CA GLY A 84 1.93 -10.30 -7.76
C GLY A 84 0.64 -9.90 -8.51
N GLY A 85 0.37 -8.61 -8.64
CA GLY A 85 -0.76 -8.08 -9.41
C GLY A 85 -2.13 -8.17 -8.72
N ALA A 86 -2.21 -8.77 -7.54
CA ALA A 86 -3.42 -8.79 -6.72
C ALA A 86 -3.32 -7.72 -5.64
N GLN A 87 -3.98 -6.59 -5.87
CA GLN A 87 -4.03 -5.48 -4.92
C GLN A 87 -5.22 -5.70 -3.98
N SER A 88 -4.95 -5.95 -2.70
CA SER A 88 -5.98 -6.30 -1.71
C SER A 88 -5.94 -5.38 -0.51
N TYR A 89 -7.10 -4.84 -0.13
CA TYR A 89 -7.24 -4.08 1.12
C TYR A 89 -7.13 -4.96 2.36
N VAL A 90 -7.57 -6.22 2.27
CA VAL A 90 -7.39 -7.20 3.35
C VAL A 90 -5.92 -7.45 3.62
N GLU A 91 -5.12 -7.63 2.57
CA GLU A 91 -3.66 -7.80 2.72
C GLU A 91 -2.99 -6.54 3.28
N LEU A 92 -3.39 -5.36 2.79
CA LEU A 92 -2.86 -4.09 3.26
C LEU A 92 -3.17 -3.87 4.75
N LEU A 93 -4.40 -4.11 5.15
CA LEU A 93 -4.82 -4.01 6.55
C LEU A 93 -4.06 -5.00 7.44
N THR A 94 -3.97 -6.25 7.01
CA THR A 94 -3.24 -7.30 7.73
C THR A 94 -1.77 -6.95 7.90
N CYS A 95 -1.14 -6.43 6.87
CA CYS A 95 0.26 -5.97 6.94
C CYS A 95 0.42 -4.87 8.00
N LEU A 96 -0.43 -3.86 8.00
CA LEU A 96 -0.37 -2.78 8.99
C LEU A 96 -0.64 -3.28 10.42
N GLU A 97 -1.56 -4.20 10.60
CA GLU A 97 -1.84 -4.83 11.89
C GLU A 97 -0.64 -5.63 12.41
N MET A 98 0.07 -6.30 11.54
CA MET A 98 1.30 -7.03 11.89
C MET A 98 2.40 -6.07 12.35
N PHE A 99 2.59 -4.94 11.66
CA PHE A 99 3.58 -3.94 12.05
C PHE A 99 3.24 -3.24 13.36
N SER A 100 1.97 -2.98 13.62
CA SER A 100 1.51 -2.36 14.88
C SER A 100 1.47 -3.32 16.07
N GLY A 101 1.60 -4.62 15.83
CA GLY A 101 1.48 -5.66 16.86
C GLY A 101 0.04 -5.96 17.30
N GLU A 102 -0.96 -5.33 16.71
CA GLU A 102 -2.39 -5.55 17.04
C GLU A 102 -2.82 -6.98 16.78
N PHE A 103 -2.32 -7.59 15.74
CA PHE A 103 -2.60 -8.98 15.41
C PHE A 103 -2.19 -9.94 16.53
N LEU A 104 -1.02 -9.73 17.12
CA LEU A 104 -0.55 -10.53 18.25
C LEU A 104 -1.34 -10.26 19.52
N ALA A 105 -1.74 -9.01 19.76
CA ALA A 105 -2.57 -8.64 20.88
C ALA A 105 -3.96 -9.28 20.80
N SER A 106 -4.57 -9.30 19.63
CA SER A 106 -5.86 -9.95 19.38
C SER A 106 -5.80 -11.46 19.61
N ARG A 107 -4.73 -12.11 19.18
CA ARG A 107 -4.52 -13.53 19.42
C ARG A 107 -4.38 -13.89 20.91
N ARG A 108 -3.75 -13.03 21.68
CA ARG A 108 -3.61 -13.25 23.13
C ARG A 108 -4.94 -13.19 23.86
N GLN A 109 -5.91 -12.43 23.34
CA GLN A 109 -7.27 -12.34 23.95
C GLN A 109 -8.13 -13.57 23.66
N ILE A 110 -7.83 -14.34 22.61
CA ILE A 110 -8.56 -15.55 22.23
C ILE A 110 -8.04 -16.78 22.97
N GLN A 111 -6.88 -16.73 23.55
CA GLN A 111 -6.31 -17.77 24.39
C GLN A 111 -6.66 -17.52 25.86
#